data_f0ea4872577f2967b886e8b52626c4a7
#
_entry.id   f0ea4872577f2967b886e8b52626c4a7
#
_cell.length_a   1.000
_cell.length_b   1.000
_cell.length_c   1.000
_cell.angle_alpha   90.00
_cell.angle_beta   90.00
_cell.angle_gamma   90.00
#
_symmetry.space_group_name_H-M   'P 1'
#
loop_
_entity.id
_entity.type
_entity.pdbx_description
1 polymer ?
#
loop_
_entity_poly.entity_id
_entity_poly.type
_entity_poly.pdbx_seq_one_letter_code
_entity_poly.pdbx_strand_id
1 'polypeptide(L)'
;MAIRNVNLWQSIDWLTIILYLVLVTFGWLSICSATYDFGELTELDLLSFDTNTGKQLAWIGCAMIIALILLGVEKKYYEMLAYPIYFAFVVVLAVTIFVAPDIKGSHSWLVVGPIRIQPAEFSKFATSLALARLLSTYGFSMAKRTDIAKMIAIVIVPMLLIVLQNETGSALVYLSFFLVLYREGMTGSLLAVGVCAVLYFVIGVGQSGNFLESMPMVCVGEFIVFLLIPLFTALMVGIYGKRLSHALWIAGGNLTGTFLAWLFSRYVVPFDICIVQLILCACTALYLLYMYILERYASYLLIALFALGSVGFYYSCNMIIDKLQPHQQMRILVLLGIKDDPSGVGYNINQSKIAIGSGGLWGKGFLNGTQTKLNYVPEQHTDFIFCTIGEEQGFVGCTFILLLYAFFIIRIIMLAERQGSNKFTRVYGYCLASILTFHLFVNVGMVIGLAPVIGIPLPFFSYGGSSLWGFTILLSILLRLDAERDSHYR
;
A
#
# COMPACT_ATOMS: atom_id res chain seq x y z
N MET A 1 -6.59 -12.97 -44.18
CA MET A 1 -7.25 -13.29 -42.89
C MET A 1 -8.23 -12.17 -42.56
N ALA A 2 -9.52 -12.44 -42.64
CA ALA A 2 -10.55 -11.43 -42.34
C ALA A 2 -10.49 -11.14 -40.84
N ILE A 3 -10.15 -9.91 -40.46
CA ILE A 3 -10.25 -9.41 -39.10
C ILE A 3 -11.74 -9.39 -38.78
N ARG A 4 -12.20 -10.42 -38.06
CA ARG A 4 -13.58 -10.50 -37.55
C ARG A 4 -13.71 -9.39 -36.52
N ASN A 5 -14.46 -8.34 -36.86
CA ASN A 5 -14.82 -7.29 -35.90
C ASN A 5 -15.52 -7.94 -34.71
N VAL A 6 -14.75 -8.19 -33.65
CA VAL A 6 -15.31 -8.63 -32.38
C VAL A 6 -16.12 -7.46 -31.85
N ASN A 7 -17.43 -7.64 -31.69
CA ASN A 7 -18.29 -6.61 -31.11
C ASN A 7 -17.79 -6.34 -29.68
N LEU A 8 -17.07 -5.24 -29.49
CA LEU A 8 -16.48 -4.81 -28.22
C LEU A 8 -17.47 -4.94 -27.05
N TRP A 9 -18.70 -4.49 -27.29
CA TRP A 9 -19.78 -4.51 -26.28
C TRP A 9 -20.18 -5.90 -25.80
N GLN A 10 -19.96 -6.94 -26.63
CA GLN A 10 -20.24 -8.33 -26.26
C GLN A 10 -19.06 -8.98 -25.51
N SER A 11 -17.85 -8.45 -25.66
CA SER A 11 -16.63 -9.00 -25.07
C SER A 11 -16.24 -8.35 -23.76
N ILE A 12 -16.79 -7.17 -23.46
CA ILE A 12 -16.52 -6.42 -22.22
C ILE A 12 -17.14 -7.12 -21.02
N ASP A 13 -16.42 -7.11 -19.90
CA ASP A 13 -16.90 -7.64 -18.62
C ASP A 13 -17.86 -6.66 -17.92
N TRP A 14 -19.16 -6.80 -18.21
CA TRP A 14 -20.22 -5.94 -17.66
C TRP A 14 -20.32 -5.99 -16.13
N LEU A 15 -20.00 -7.14 -15.53
CA LEU A 15 -20.04 -7.28 -14.07
C LEU A 15 -19.05 -6.31 -13.41
N THR A 16 -17.84 -6.19 -13.94
CA THR A 16 -16.84 -5.25 -13.42
C THR A 16 -17.29 -3.80 -13.59
N ILE A 17 -17.94 -3.46 -14.71
CA ILE A 17 -18.49 -2.12 -14.92
C ILE A 17 -19.60 -1.81 -13.92
N ILE A 18 -20.52 -2.74 -13.69
CA ILE A 18 -21.60 -2.58 -12.72
C ILE A 18 -21.03 -2.36 -11.32
N LEU A 19 -20.05 -3.16 -10.89
CA LEU A 19 -19.39 -3.00 -9.59
C LEU A 19 -18.69 -1.64 -9.45
N TYR A 20 -18.00 -1.19 -10.51
CA TYR A 20 -17.40 0.15 -10.57
C TYR A 20 -18.46 1.25 -10.40
N LEU A 21 -19.57 1.18 -11.14
CA LEU A 21 -20.64 2.17 -11.07
C LEU A 21 -21.30 2.17 -9.67
N VAL A 22 -21.50 1.00 -9.08
CA VAL A 22 -22.02 0.87 -7.72
C VAL A 22 -21.08 1.54 -6.72
N LEU A 23 -19.74 1.29 -6.78
CA LEU A 23 -18.76 1.92 -5.90
C LEU A 23 -18.76 3.45 -6.06
N VAL A 24 -18.76 3.95 -7.30
CA VAL A 24 -18.78 5.40 -7.60
C VAL A 24 -20.07 6.05 -7.07
N THR A 25 -21.22 5.39 -7.24
CA THR A 25 -22.51 5.91 -6.77
C THR A 25 -22.55 5.95 -5.24
N PHE A 26 -22.16 4.89 -4.54
CA PHE A 26 -22.08 4.89 -3.08
C PHE A 26 -21.07 5.92 -2.56
N GLY A 27 -19.91 6.06 -3.25
CA GLY A 27 -18.93 7.09 -2.94
C GLY A 27 -19.52 8.50 -3.06
N TRP A 28 -20.22 8.79 -4.15
CA TRP A 28 -20.89 10.08 -4.34
C TRP A 28 -21.94 10.35 -3.27
N LEU A 29 -22.79 9.37 -2.93
CA LEU A 29 -23.77 9.48 -1.83
C LEU A 29 -23.08 9.76 -0.48
N SER A 30 -21.96 9.09 -0.20
CA SER A 30 -21.20 9.34 1.04
C SER A 30 -20.56 10.72 1.07
N ILE A 31 -20.11 11.25 -0.09
CA ILE A 31 -19.62 12.63 -0.20
C ILE A 31 -20.76 13.62 0.02
N CYS A 32 -21.96 13.37 -0.56
CA CYS A 32 -23.13 14.19 -0.30
C CYS A 32 -23.41 14.26 1.19
N SER A 33 -23.36 13.14 1.88
CA SER A 33 -23.62 13.09 3.30
C SER A 33 -22.53 13.79 4.12
N ALA A 34 -21.25 13.59 3.78
CA ALA A 34 -20.13 14.22 4.49
C ALA A 34 -20.09 15.75 4.33
N THR A 35 -20.70 16.30 3.28
CA THR A 35 -20.72 17.74 2.99
C THR A 35 -22.06 18.42 3.30
N TYR A 36 -23.02 17.67 3.80
CA TYR A 36 -24.36 18.17 4.15
C TYR A 36 -24.35 18.93 5.47
N ASP A 37 -24.65 20.22 5.45
CA ASP A 37 -24.90 21.03 6.65
C ASP A 37 -26.39 21.08 7.00
N PHE A 38 -26.71 21.06 8.31
CA PHE A 38 -28.09 21.01 8.79
C PHE A 38 -28.91 22.19 8.28
N GLY A 39 -29.76 21.97 7.29
CA GLY A 39 -30.85 22.85 6.90
C GLY A 39 -30.68 23.70 5.65
N GLU A 40 -29.58 23.62 4.91
CA GLU A 40 -29.31 24.56 3.78
C GLU A 40 -29.19 23.89 2.39
N LEU A 41 -29.30 22.59 2.23
CA LEU A 41 -29.22 22.01 0.88
C LEU A 41 -30.59 22.02 0.19
N THR A 42 -30.75 22.94 -0.76
CA THR A 42 -31.76 22.80 -1.81
C THR A 42 -31.32 21.78 -2.85
N GLU A 43 -32.26 21.19 -3.60
CA GLU A 43 -31.92 20.25 -4.71
C GLU A 43 -30.96 20.88 -5.73
N LEU A 44 -30.97 22.20 -5.89
CA LEU A 44 -30.06 22.97 -6.74
C LEU A 44 -28.60 22.94 -6.23
N ASP A 45 -28.37 22.86 -4.92
CA ASP A 45 -27.01 22.88 -4.36
C ASP A 45 -26.26 21.57 -4.57
N LEU A 46 -26.97 20.44 -4.71
CA LEU A 46 -26.39 19.13 -5.05
C LEU A 46 -25.78 19.11 -6.46
N LEU A 47 -26.27 19.93 -7.38
CA LEU A 47 -25.81 20.03 -8.77
C LEU A 47 -24.90 21.24 -9.01
N SER A 48 -24.78 22.14 -8.05
CA SER A 48 -24.00 23.37 -8.20
C SER A 48 -22.48 23.05 -8.21
N PHE A 49 -21.76 23.68 -9.14
CA PHE A 49 -20.30 23.55 -9.24
C PHE A 49 -19.55 24.22 -8.07
N ASP A 50 -20.24 24.91 -7.18
CA ASP A 50 -19.63 25.53 -6.01
C ASP A 50 -19.47 24.53 -4.87
N THR A 51 -20.32 23.50 -4.81
CA THR A 51 -20.26 22.44 -3.79
C THR A 51 -19.30 21.31 -4.17
N ASN A 52 -18.75 20.62 -3.18
CA ASN A 52 -17.92 19.42 -3.41
C ASN A 52 -18.71 18.30 -4.08
N THR A 53 -19.99 18.18 -3.78
CA THR A 53 -20.91 17.19 -4.34
C THR A 53 -21.11 17.40 -5.83
N GLY A 54 -21.39 18.63 -6.28
CA GLY A 54 -21.57 18.95 -7.69
C GLY A 54 -20.25 18.85 -8.48
N LYS A 55 -19.12 19.29 -7.88
CA LYS A 55 -17.79 19.07 -8.48
C LYS A 55 -17.50 17.59 -8.70
N GLN A 56 -17.81 16.74 -7.70
CA GLN A 56 -17.58 15.29 -7.84
C GLN A 56 -18.45 14.68 -8.95
N LEU A 57 -19.69 15.14 -9.10
CA LEU A 57 -20.55 14.70 -10.20
C LEU A 57 -19.96 15.05 -11.59
N ALA A 58 -19.40 16.27 -11.71
CA ALA A 58 -18.69 16.66 -12.92
C ALA A 58 -17.45 15.79 -13.17
N TRP A 59 -16.66 15.46 -12.13
CA TRP A 59 -15.52 14.57 -12.24
C TRP A 59 -15.94 13.16 -12.64
N ILE A 60 -17.08 12.64 -12.17
CA ILE A 60 -17.68 11.37 -12.60
C ILE A 60 -18.03 11.43 -14.09
N GLY A 61 -18.67 12.51 -14.54
CA GLY A 61 -18.97 12.71 -15.97
C GLY A 61 -17.70 12.68 -16.83
N CYS A 62 -16.64 13.39 -16.45
CA CYS A 62 -15.35 13.37 -17.12
C CYS A 62 -14.72 11.95 -17.10
N ALA A 63 -14.79 11.24 -15.95
CA ALA A 63 -14.30 9.88 -15.82
C ALA A 63 -14.98 8.91 -16.80
N MET A 64 -16.31 9.04 -16.96
CA MET A 64 -17.07 8.22 -17.93
C MET A 64 -16.65 8.50 -19.36
N ILE A 65 -16.42 9.76 -19.74
CA ILE A 65 -15.92 10.14 -21.06
C ILE A 65 -14.52 9.55 -21.29
N ILE A 66 -13.62 9.68 -20.32
CA ILE A 66 -12.28 9.09 -20.37
C ILE A 66 -12.37 7.56 -20.55
N ALA A 67 -13.24 6.89 -19.81
CA ALA A 67 -13.47 5.46 -19.92
C ALA A 67 -13.91 5.04 -21.32
N LEU A 68 -14.88 5.76 -21.90
CA LEU A 68 -15.37 5.48 -23.26
C LEU A 68 -14.28 5.68 -24.33
N ILE A 69 -13.49 6.74 -24.23
CA ILE A 69 -12.36 6.99 -25.14
C ILE A 69 -11.35 5.85 -25.04
N LEU A 70 -10.96 5.45 -23.84
CA LEU A 70 -9.96 4.40 -23.62
C LEU A 70 -10.46 3.02 -24.08
N LEU A 71 -11.73 2.72 -23.91
CA LEU A 71 -12.32 1.50 -24.45
C LEU A 71 -12.31 1.45 -25.97
N GLY A 72 -12.27 2.60 -26.65
CA GLY A 72 -12.11 2.70 -28.11
C GLY A 72 -10.70 2.44 -28.62
N VAL A 73 -9.67 2.59 -27.79
CA VAL A 73 -8.26 2.41 -28.17
C VAL A 73 -7.92 0.92 -28.28
N GLU A 74 -7.31 0.47 -29.38
CA GLU A 74 -6.92 -0.92 -29.55
C GLU A 74 -5.73 -1.30 -28.64
N LYS A 75 -5.71 -2.55 -28.19
CA LYS A 75 -4.68 -3.13 -27.31
C LYS A 75 -3.25 -2.88 -27.79
N LYS A 76 -3.01 -2.98 -29.11
CA LYS A 76 -1.68 -2.78 -29.70
C LYS A 76 -1.06 -1.42 -29.36
N TYR A 77 -1.89 -0.37 -29.22
CA TYR A 77 -1.41 0.96 -28.87
C TYR A 77 -0.96 1.03 -27.41
N TYR A 78 -1.66 0.35 -26.49
CA TYR A 78 -1.21 0.25 -25.08
C TYR A 78 0.12 -0.47 -24.96
N GLU A 79 0.32 -1.55 -25.72
CA GLU A 79 1.59 -2.28 -25.73
C GLU A 79 2.74 -1.46 -26.35
N MET A 80 2.47 -0.74 -27.45
CA MET A 80 3.46 0.06 -28.17
C MET A 80 3.85 1.33 -27.39
N LEU A 81 2.87 2.00 -26.81
CA LEU A 81 3.05 3.28 -26.11
C LEU A 81 3.39 3.14 -24.63
N ALA A 82 3.52 1.92 -24.10
CA ALA A 82 3.78 1.67 -22.68
C ALA A 82 5.01 2.43 -22.16
N TYR A 83 6.14 2.33 -22.84
CA TYR A 83 7.35 3.06 -22.45
C TYR A 83 7.29 4.56 -22.73
N PRO A 84 6.84 5.04 -23.90
CA PRO A 84 6.61 6.46 -24.14
C PRO A 84 5.74 7.14 -23.08
N ILE A 85 4.61 6.51 -22.72
CA ILE A 85 3.72 7.01 -21.66
C ILE A 85 4.45 7.04 -20.31
N TYR A 86 5.18 5.99 -19.97
CA TYR A 86 5.95 5.94 -18.74
C TYR A 86 6.98 7.07 -18.65
N PHE A 87 7.80 7.26 -19.70
CA PHE A 87 8.79 8.33 -19.72
C PHE A 87 8.15 9.71 -19.67
N ALA A 88 7.03 9.93 -20.35
CA ALA A 88 6.27 11.18 -20.28
C ALA A 88 5.85 11.49 -18.83
N PHE A 89 5.31 10.50 -18.08
CA PHE A 89 4.93 10.71 -16.69
C PHE A 89 6.11 10.85 -15.74
N VAL A 90 7.24 10.18 -15.99
CA VAL A 90 8.48 10.40 -15.23
C VAL A 90 8.97 11.85 -15.41
N VAL A 91 8.92 12.38 -16.64
CA VAL A 91 9.26 13.79 -16.91
C VAL A 91 8.28 14.73 -16.22
N VAL A 92 6.97 14.46 -16.30
CA VAL A 92 5.95 15.26 -15.62
C VAL A 92 6.18 15.26 -14.11
N LEU A 93 6.46 14.10 -13.50
CA LEU A 93 6.79 14.01 -12.06
C LEU A 93 8.04 14.84 -11.72
N ALA A 94 9.09 14.77 -12.54
CA ALA A 94 10.30 15.56 -12.31
C ALA A 94 10.05 17.07 -12.44
N VAL A 95 9.28 17.49 -13.43
CA VAL A 95 8.91 18.90 -13.63
C VAL A 95 8.03 19.40 -12.48
N THR A 96 7.14 18.57 -11.96
CA THR A 96 6.25 18.91 -10.84
C THR A 96 7.03 19.36 -9.61
N ILE A 97 8.21 18.78 -9.33
CA ILE A 97 9.05 19.16 -8.19
C ILE A 97 9.41 20.66 -8.20
N PHE A 98 9.60 21.23 -9.40
CA PHE A 98 10.05 22.62 -9.57
C PHE A 98 8.89 23.61 -9.81
N VAL A 99 7.78 23.15 -10.40
CA VAL A 99 6.68 24.04 -10.86
C VAL A 99 5.50 24.05 -9.88
N ALA A 100 5.31 22.96 -9.10
CA ALA A 100 4.15 22.85 -8.22
C ALA A 100 4.26 23.83 -7.02
N PRO A 101 3.16 24.55 -6.69
CA PRO A 101 3.11 25.34 -5.48
C PRO A 101 3.16 24.44 -4.24
N ASP A 102 3.64 24.99 -3.13
CA ASP A 102 3.56 24.32 -1.84
C ASP A 102 2.10 24.30 -1.36
N ILE A 103 1.54 23.09 -1.24
CA ILE A 103 0.20 22.88 -0.69
C ILE A 103 0.32 21.90 0.48
N LYS A 104 0.10 22.40 1.69
CA LYS A 104 0.21 21.61 2.94
C LYS A 104 1.58 20.92 3.10
N GLY A 105 2.66 21.55 2.66
CA GLY A 105 4.02 21.01 2.75
C GLY A 105 4.42 20.03 1.63
N SER A 106 3.61 19.89 0.58
CA SER A 106 3.85 19.03 -0.57
C SER A 106 3.88 19.82 -1.88
N HIS A 107 4.81 19.48 -2.77
CA HIS A 107 4.95 20.03 -4.13
C HIS A 107 4.44 19.03 -5.18
N SER A 108 3.24 18.49 -5.00
CA SER A 108 2.69 17.38 -5.79
C SER A 108 1.51 17.74 -6.69
N TRP A 109 0.99 18.97 -6.59
CA TRP A 109 -0.20 19.40 -7.28
C TRP A 109 0.10 20.40 -8.38
N LEU A 110 -0.20 20.05 -9.62
CA LEU A 110 -0.22 21.00 -10.74
C LEU A 110 -1.56 21.74 -10.75
N VAL A 111 -1.51 23.06 -10.65
CA VAL A 111 -2.69 23.92 -10.66
C VAL A 111 -2.85 24.53 -12.04
N VAL A 112 -3.92 24.17 -12.74
CA VAL A 112 -4.27 24.71 -14.06
C VAL A 112 -5.65 25.37 -13.97
N GLY A 113 -5.67 26.68 -13.70
CA GLY A 113 -6.91 27.41 -13.43
C GLY A 113 -7.61 26.85 -12.17
N PRO A 114 -8.90 26.49 -12.24
CA PRO A 114 -9.64 25.95 -11.09
C PRO A 114 -9.34 24.45 -10.82
N ILE A 115 -8.64 23.78 -11.75
CA ILE A 115 -8.41 22.34 -11.68
C ILE A 115 -7.05 22.07 -11.04
N ARG A 116 -7.03 21.17 -10.05
CA ARG A 116 -5.81 20.64 -9.43
C ARG A 116 -5.61 19.20 -9.88
N ILE A 117 -4.47 18.94 -10.49
CA ILE A 117 -4.11 17.61 -10.98
C ILE A 117 -2.91 17.11 -10.21
N GLN A 118 -2.99 15.88 -9.70
CA GLN A 118 -1.88 15.20 -9.01
C GLN A 118 -1.24 14.19 -9.95
N PRO A 119 -0.06 14.46 -10.52
CA PRO A 119 0.60 13.57 -11.49
C PRO A 119 0.92 12.18 -10.93
N ALA A 120 1.13 12.07 -9.62
CA ALA A 120 1.38 10.81 -8.94
C ALA A 120 0.21 9.81 -9.13
N GLU A 121 -1.05 10.27 -9.20
CA GLU A 121 -2.22 9.42 -9.43
C GLU A 121 -2.18 8.77 -10.81
N PHE A 122 -1.73 9.52 -11.81
CA PHE A 122 -1.64 9.04 -13.19
C PHE A 122 -0.37 8.22 -13.43
N SER A 123 0.72 8.51 -12.74
CA SER A 123 1.96 7.75 -12.90
C SER A 123 1.82 6.26 -12.53
N LYS A 124 0.83 5.89 -11.72
CA LYS A 124 0.52 4.50 -11.35
C LYS A 124 0.12 3.66 -12.57
N PHE A 125 -0.76 4.17 -13.44
CA PHE A 125 -1.13 3.42 -14.65
C PHE A 125 0.02 3.36 -15.66
N ALA A 126 0.81 4.42 -15.78
CA ALA A 126 1.98 4.44 -16.64
C ALA A 126 3.04 3.42 -16.21
N THR A 127 3.31 3.34 -14.90
CA THR A 127 4.21 2.33 -14.32
C THR A 127 3.66 0.91 -14.51
N SER A 128 2.35 0.72 -14.35
CA SER A 128 1.68 -0.58 -14.60
C SER A 128 1.84 -1.04 -16.04
N LEU A 129 1.68 -0.14 -17.02
CA LEU A 129 1.89 -0.43 -18.44
C LEU A 129 3.36 -0.79 -18.74
N ALA A 130 4.31 0.00 -18.23
CA ALA A 130 5.74 -0.23 -18.46
C ALA A 130 6.20 -1.56 -17.83
N LEU A 131 5.73 -1.87 -16.61
CA LEU A 131 6.03 -3.12 -15.92
C LEU A 131 5.43 -4.32 -16.69
N ALA A 132 4.17 -4.22 -17.12
CA ALA A 132 3.51 -5.24 -17.92
C ALA A 132 4.26 -5.47 -19.26
N ARG A 133 4.74 -4.40 -19.91
CA ARG A 133 5.51 -4.49 -21.14
C ARG A 133 6.87 -5.16 -20.90
N LEU A 134 7.58 -4.80 -19.85
CA LEU A 134 8.87 -5.40 -19.53
C LEU A 134 8.74 -6.91 -19.28
N LEU A 135 7.79 -7.31 -18.42
CA LEU A 135 7.59 -8.71 -18.03
C LEU A 135 7.06 -9.57 -19.18
N SER A 136 6.38 -8.96 -20.16
CA SER A 136 5.89 -9.66 -21.37
C SER A 136 6.91 -9.74 -22.50
N THR A 137 8.07 -9.08 -22.37
CA THR A 137 9.10 -9.07 -23.43
C THR A 137 9.72 -10.46 -23.57
N TYR A 138 9.89 -10.90 -24.83
CA TYR A 138 10.54 -12.17 -25.12
C TYR A 138 11.97 -12.21 -24.55
N GLY A 139 12.34 -13.30 -23.88
CA GLY A 139 13.65 -13.48 -23.27
C GLY A 139 13.82 -12.80 -21.90
N PHE A 140 12.80 -12.15 -21.35
CA PHE A 140 12.81 -11.68 -19.96
C PHE A 140 12.92 -12.86 -18.99
N SER A 141 13.82 -12.76 -18.03
CA SER A 141 14.05 -13.80 -17.02
C SER A 141 14.35 -13.20 -15.66
N MET A 142 13.64 -13.65 -14.64
CA MET A 142 13.93 -13.33 -13.24
C MET A 142 15.28 -13.85 -12.73
N ALA A 143 15.99 -14.67 -13.51
CA ALA A 143 17.35 -15.11 -13.19
C ALA A 143 18.43 -14.10 -13.66
N LYS A 144 18.11 -13.21 -14.59
CA LYS A 144 19.05 -12.22 -15.13
C LYS A 144 19.07 -10.96 -14.27
N ARG A 145 20.22 -10.63 -13.68
CA ARG A 145 20.40 -9.41 -12.86
C ARG A 145 20.01 -8.12 -13.58
N THR A 146 20.28 -8.03 -14.90
CA THR A 146 19.95 -6.87 -15.73
C THR A 146 18.43 -6.67 -15.87
N ASP A 147 17.67 -7.76 -15.99
CA ASP A 147 16.21 -7.70 -16.12
C ASP A 147 15.56 -7.35 -14.78
N ILE A 148 16.08 -7.90 -13.68
CA ILE A 148 15.69 -7.52 -12.32
C ILE A 148 15.96 -6.03 -12.08
N ALA A 149 17.15 -5.53 -12.45
CA ALA A 149 17.51 -4.13 -12.26
C ALA A 149 16.57 -3.19 -13.04
N LYS A 150 16.22 -3.52 -14.30
CA LYS A 150 15.24 -2.75 -15.09
C LYS A 150 13.87 -2.74 -14.43
N MET A 151 13.42 -3.89 -13.95
CA MET A 151 12.13 -4.05 -13.28
C MET A 151 12.05 -3.19 -12.00
N ILE A 152 13.08 -3.26 -11.16
CA ILE A 152 13.19 -2.44 -9.96
C ILE A 152 13.25 -0.95 -10.33
N ALA A 153 14.01 -0.57 -11.35
CA ALA A 153 14.13 0.82 -11.78
C ALA A 153 12.78 1.40 -12.23
N ILE A 154 11.96 0.64 -12.96
CA ILE A 154 10.61 1.08 -13.40
C ILE A 154 9.73 1.43 -12.20
N VAL A 155 9.85 0.72 -11.10
CA VAL A 155 9.05 0.97 -9.89
C VAL A 155 9.66 2.06 -9.01
N ILE A 156 10.99 2.00 -8.81
CA ILE A 156 11.68 2.87 -7.85
C ILE A 156 11.84 4.31 -8.37
N VAL A 157 12.04 4.52 -9.68
CA VAL A 157 12.26 5.87 -10.23
C VAL A 157 11.05 6.78 -9.98
N PRO A 158 9.80 6.44 -10.35
CA PRO A 158 8.65 7.28 -10.03
C PRO A 158 8.45 7.43 -8.52
N MET A 159 8.63 6.35 -7.75
CA MET A 159 8.52 6.37 -6.30
C MET A 159 9.46 7.40 -5.67
N LEU A 160 10.74 7.44 -6.07
CA LEU A 160 11.72 8.40 -5.57
C LEU A 160 11.34 9.84 -5.95
N LEU A 161 10.87 10.08 -7.18
CA LEU A 161 10.41 11.41 -7.60
C LEU A 161 9.23 11.90 -6.77
N ILE A 162 8.29 11.01 -6.41
CA ILE A 162 7.15 11.34 -5.56
C ILE A 162 7.60 11.62 -4.12
N VAL A 163 8.57 10.87 -3.60
CA VAL A 163 9.18 11.16 -2.28
C VAL A 163 9.84 12.53 -2.26
N LEU A 164 10.54 12.91 -3.34
CA LEU A 164 11.16 14.23 -3.48
C LEU A 164 10.11 15.38 -3.56
N GLN A 165 8.86 15.08 -3.90
CA GLN A 165 7.72 16.02 -3.83
C GLN A 165 7.15 16.16 -2.41
N ASN A 166 7.71 15.50 -1.40
CA ASN A 166 7.18 15.35 -0.03
C ASN A 166 5.81 14.63 0.03
N GLU A 167 5.49 13.79 -0.96
CA GLU A 167 4.22 13.06 -1.05
C GLU A 167 4.44 11.57 -0.69
N THR A 168 4.64 11.31 0.61
CA THR A 168 4.97 9.96 1.09
C THR A 168 3.82 8.98 0.90
N GLY A 169 2.57 9.43 0.97
CA GLY A 169 1.39 8.59 0.79
C GLY A 169 1.34 7.92 -0.57
N SER A 170 1.38 8.72 -1.63
CA SER A 170 1.37 8.21 -3.00
C SER A 170 2.60 7.36 -3.33
N ALA A 171 3.77 7.67 -2.73
CA ALA A 171 4.99 6.87 -2.90
C ALA A 171 4.86 5.46 -2.30
N LEU A 172 4.23 5.32 -1.13
CA LEU A 172 4.03 4.01 -0.48
C LEU A 172 3.16 3.06 -1.32
N VAL A 173 2.25 3.59 -2.15
CA VAL A 173 1.44 2.76 -3.06
C VAL A 173 2.32 1.94 -4.01
N TYR A 174 3.50 2.45 -4.39
CA TYR A 174 4.43 1.72 -5.26
C TYR A 174 4.97 0.43 -4.63
N LEU A 175 4.93 0.30 -3.30
CA LEU A 175 5.25 -0.97 -2.64
C LEU A 175 4.28 -2.10 -3.01
N SER A 176 3.06 -1.76 -3.44
CA SER A 176 2.10 -2.76 -3.92
C SER A 176 2.60 -3.54 -5.14
N PHE A 177 3.45 -2.94 -5.98
CA PHE A 177 4.02 -3.63 -7.13
C PHE A 177 4.89 -4.84 -6.75
N PHE A 178 5.46 -4.89 -5.53
CA PHE A 178 6.18 -6.07 -5.07
C PHE A 178 5.30 -7.32 -4.99
N LEU A 179 4.00 -7.18 -4.75
CA LEU A 179 3.05 -8.30 -4.78
C LEU A 179 2.94 -8.88 -6.20
N VAL A 180 2.93 -8.00 -7.21
CA VAL A 180 2.91 -8.41 -8.63
C VAL A 180 4.19 -9.16 -8.99
N LEU A 181 5.34 -8.63 -8.56
CA LEU A 181 6.64 -9.23 -8.83
C LEU A 181 6.77 -10.62 -8.19
N TYR A 182 6.25 -10.78 -6.97
CA TYR A 182 6.18 -12.07 -6.30
C TYR A 182 5.30 -13.08 -7.09
N ARG A 183 4.13 -12.63 -7.57
CA ARG A 183 3.23 -13.48 -8.35
C ARG A 183 3.86 -13.93 -9.69
N GLU A 184 4.67 -13.09 -10.33
CA GLU A 184 5.35 -13.39 -11.58
C GLU A 184 6.68 -14.15 -11.41
N GLY A 185 6.98 -14.63 -10.20
CA GLY A 185 8.09 -15.56 -9.93
C GLY A 185 9.32 -14.95 -9.25
N MET A 186 9.20 -13.74 -8.69
CA MET A 186 10.23 -13.23 -7.79
C MET A 186 10.28 -14.08 -6.51
N THR A 187 11.48 -14.30 -6.00
CA THR A 187 11.66 -15.07 -4.76
C THR A 187 10.93 -14.42 -3.58
N GLY A 188 10.18 -15.21 -2.81
CA GLY A 188 9.47 -14.74 -1.62
C GLY A 188 10.38 -14.19 -0.52
N SER A 189 11.70 -14.38 -0.62
CA SER A 189 12.67 -13.85 0.32
C SER A 189 12.62 -12.32 0.44
N LEU A 190 12.42 -11.60 -0.66
CA LEU A 190 12.34 -10.14 -0.62
C LEU A 190 11.09 -9.64 0.12
N LEU A 191 9.94 -10.30 -0.10
CA LEU A 191 8.73 -10.02 0.69
C LEU A 191 8.92 -10.35 2.17
N ALA A 192 9.55 -11.49 2.47
CA ALA A 192 9.85 -11.89 3.85
C ALA A 192 10.74 -10.84 4.54
N VAL A 193 11.80 -10.34 3.86
CA VAL A 193 12.65 -9.25 4.38
C VAL A 193 11.83 -7.99 4.67
N GLY A 194 10.94 -7.60 3.74
CA GLY A 194 10.08 -6.44 3.94
C GLY A 194 9.13 -6.59 5.13
N VAL A 195 8.50 -7.76 5.29
CA VAL A 195 7.64 -8.07 6.45
C VAL A 195 8.44 -8.04 7.75
N CYS A 196 9.62 -8.65 7.78
CA CYS A 196 10.51 -8.62 8.94
C CYS A 196 10.90 -7.19 9.31
N ALA A 197 11.26 -6.36 8.31
CA ALA A 197 11.62 -4.96 8.55
C ALA A 197 10.46 -4.17 9.18
N VAL A 198 9.24 -4.34 8.68
CA VAL A 198 8.04 -3.71 9.27
C VAL A 198 7.81 -4.19 10.70
N LEU A 199 7.92 -5.50 10.96
CA LEU A 199 7.75 -6.06 12.32
C LEU A 199 8.81 -5.53 13.29
N TYR A 200 10.08 -5.50 12.86
CA TYR A 200 11.17 -4.98 13.70
C TYR A 200 11.01 -3.49 13.99
N PHE A 201 10.54 -2.72 13.01
CA PHE A 201 10.26 -1.30 13.19
C PHE A 201 9.10 -1.08 14.18
N VAL A 202 7.96 -1.73 13.96
CA VAL A 202 6.76 -1.56 14.79
C VAL A 202 7.01 -1.99 16.24
N ILE A 203 7.63 -3.17 16.44
CA ILE A 203 7.89 -3.70 17.77
C ILE A 203 9.04 -2.93 18.43
N GLY A 204 10.13 -2.71 17.70
CA GLY A 204 11.32 -2.05 18.24
C GLY A 204 11.04 -0.64 18.69
N VAL A 205 10.36 0.15 17.86
CA VAL A 205 10.03 1.54 18.19
C VAL A 205 8.84 1.60 19.15
N GLY A 206 7.76 0.82 18.88
CA GLY A 206 6.53 0.84 19.68
C GLY A 206 6.73 0.44 21.15
N GLN A 207 7.71 -0.40 21.44
CA GLN A 207 8.01 -0.86 22.79
C GLN A 207 9.35 -0.32 23.33
N SER A 208 9.95 0.67 22.71
CA SER A 208 11.26 1.23 23.11
C SER A 208 11.25 1.91 24.49
N GLY A 209 10.10 2.42 24.92
CA GLY A 209 9.90 3.04 26.24
C GLY A 209 9.51 2.07 27.35
N ASN A 210 9.24 0.82 27.04
CA ASN A 210 8.76 -0.17 28.00
C ASN A 210 9.90 -1.09 28.43
N PHE A 211 10.05 -1.25 29.77
CA PHE A 211 11.03 -2.14 30.36
C PHE A 211 10.33 -3.32 31.04
N LEU A 212 11.02 -4.46 31.12
CA LEU A 212 10.46 -5.66 31.76
C LEU A 212 10.30 -5.42 33.26
N GLU A 213 9.10 -5.60 33.81
CA GLU A 213 8.84 -5.41 35.25
C GLU A 213 9.78 -6.23 36.14
N SER A 214 10.14 -7.43 35.69
CA SER A 214 11.05 -8.32 36.42
C SER A 214 12.53 -7.96 36.25
N MET A 215 12.89 -7.13 35.27
CA MET A 215 14.27 -6.77 34.92
C MET A 215 14.31 -5.37 34.27
N PRO A 216 14.41 -4.31 35.08
CA PRO A 216 14.30 -2.91 34.56
C PRO A 216 15.45 -2.48 33.65
N MET A 217 16.45 -3.30 33.40
CA MET A 217 17.54 -3.05 32.47
C MET A 217 17.21 -3.56 31.05
N VAL A 218 16.15 -4.37 30.87
CA VAL A 218 15.81 -5.02 29.60
C VAL A 218 14.69 -4.25 28.93
N CYS A 219 14.99 -3.63 27.78
CA CYS A 219 13.98 -3.00 26.92
C CYS A 219 13.14 -4.07 26.22
N VAL A 220 11.82 -4.01 26.37
CA VAL A 220 10.88 -5.01 25.80
C VAL A 220 10.97 -5.05 24.28
N GLY A 221 11.06 -3.89 23.62
CA GLY A 221 11.18 -3.81 22.17
C GLY A 221 12.44 -4.49 21.64
N GLU A 222 13.58 -4.21 22.27
CA GLU A 222 14.87 -4.80 21.91
C GLU A 222 14.89 -6.31 22.14
N PHE A 223 14.39 -6.75 23.30
CA PHE A 223 14.29 -8.16 23.65
C PHE A 223 13.49 -8.97 22.62
N ILE A 224 12.30 -8.48 22.23
CA ILE A 224 11.44 -9.17 21.28
C ILE A 224 12.09 -9.19 19.89
N VAL A 225 12.65 -8.07 19.42
CA VAL A 225 13.27 -8.01 18.09
C VAL A 225 14.46 -8.96 17.99
N PHE A 226 15.34 -8.99 19.01
CA PHE A 226 16.50 -9.89 19.02
C PHE A 226 16.13 -11.37 19.23
N LEU A 227 14.93 -11.66 19.72
CA LEU A 227 14.37 -13.01 19.69
C LEU A 227 13.83 -13.40 18.32
N LEU A 228 13.20 -12.46 17.60
CA LEU A 228 12.63 -12.69 16.27
C LEU A 228 13.69 -12.83 15.18
N ILE A 229 14.80 -12.09 15.24
CA ILE A 229 15.86 -12.14 14.21
C ILE A 229 16.39 -13.57 14.02
N PRO A 230 16.87 -14.29 15.04
CA PRO A 230 17.34 -15.67 14.84
C PRO A 230 16.22 -16.64 14.49
N LEU A 231 14.97 -16.41 14.92
CA LEU A 231 13.83 -17.22 14.54
C LEU A 231 13.54 -17.14 13.04
N PHE A 232 13.47 -15.90 12.50
CA PHE A 232 13.28 -15.71 11.06
C PHE A 232 14.50 -16.17 10.26
N THR A 233 15.72 -16.01 10.81
CA THR A 233 16.94 -16.53 10.20
C THR A 233 16.88 -18.06 10.10
N ALA A 234 16.46 -18.75 11.15
CA ALA A 234 16.28 -20.19 11.17
C ALA A 234 15.20 -20.64 10.16
N LEU A 235 14.08 -19.91 10.08
CA LEU A 235 13.02 -20.16 9.11
C LEU A 235 13.55 -20.03 7.67
N MET A 236 14.33 -19.00 7.38
CA MET A 236 14.96 -18.81 6.07
C MET A 236 15.96 -19.92 5.74
N VAL A 237 16.74 -20.40 6.71
CA VAL A 237 17.64 -21.57 6.53
C VAL A 237 16.84 -22.82 6.20
N GLY A 238 15.72 -23.06 6.89
CA GLY A 238 14.84 -24.20 6.61
C GLY A 238 14.25 -24.17 5.20
N ILE A 239 13.76 -22.99 4.76
CA ILE A 239 13.09 -22.84 3.47
C ILE A 239 14.10 -22.77 2.30
N TYR A 240 15.10 -21.90 2.39
CA TYR A 240 16.01 -21.61 1.27
C TYR A 240 17.31 -22.41 1.33
N GLY A 241 17.79 -22.78 2.53
CA GLY A 241 18.93 -23.67 2.71
C GLY A 241 18.57 -25.14 2.59
N LYS A 242 17.27 -25.48 2.64
CA LYS A 242 16.74 -26.87 2.59
C LYS A 242 17.38 -27.81 3.61
N ARG A 243 17.85 -27.30 4.73
CA ARG A 243 18.54 -28.00 5.80
C ARG A 243 17.84 -27.76 7.14
N LEU A 244 16.82 -28.55 7.41
CA LEU A 244 16.01 -28.40 8.64
C LEU A 244 16.87 -28.58 9.91
N SER A 245 17.90 -29.45 9.88
CA SER A 245 18.80 -29.65 11.03
C SER A 245 19.51 -28.35 11.44
N HIS A 246 20.07 -27.59 10.49
CA HIS A 246 20.73 -26.32 10.78
C HIS A 246 19.74 -25.26 11.27
N ALA A 247 18.53 -25.22 10.72
CA ALA A 247 17.46 -24.34 11.20
C ALA A 247 17.11 -24.64 12.65
N LEU A 248 16.94 -25.90 13.01
CA LEU A 248 16.66 -26.31 14.39
C LEU A 248 17.81 -26.00 15.35
N TRP A 249 19.08 -26.19 14.92
CA TRP A 249 20.23 -25.82 15.72
C TRP A 249 20.29 -24.31 16.00
N ILE A 250 20.02 -23.48 14.98
CA ILE A 250 19.98 -22.03 15.12
C ILE A 250 18.85 -21.61 16.06
N ALA A 251 17.62 -22.07 15.83
CA ALA A 251 16.47 -21.73 16.66
C ALA A 251 16.67 -22.23 18.11
N GLY A 252 17.04 -23.52 18.27
CA GLY A 252 17.24 -24.15 19.57
C GLY A 252 18.38 -23.50 20.35
N GLY A 253 19.54 -23.26 19.72
CA GLY A 253 20.69 -22.62 20.35
C GLY A 253 20.40 -21.20 20.82
N ASN A 254 19.71 -20.40 20.01
CA ASN A 254 19.32 -19.03 20.40
C ASN A 254 18.26 -19.01 21.52
N LEU A 255 17.25 -19.88 21.45
CA LEU A 255 16.22 -19.96 22.49
C LEU A 255 16.80 -20.45 23.82
N THR A 256 17.62 -21.51 23.79
CA THR A 256 18.26 -22.05 25.01
C THR A 256 19.27 -21.06 25.59
N GLY A 257 20.08 -20.39 24.74
CA GLY A 257 21.01 -19.37 25.18
C GLY A 257 20.32 -18.17 25.82
N THR A 258 19.24 -17.68 25.20
CA THR A 258 18.41 -16.59 25.76
C THR A 258 17.77 -17.02 27.10
N PHE A 259 17.24 -18.24 27.17
CA PHE A 259 16.62 -18.77 28.40
C PHE A 259 17.64 -18.91 29.53
N LEU A 260 18.83 -19.43 29.27
CA LEU A 260 19.91 -19.52 30.24
C LEU A 260 20.37 -18.12 30.71
N ALA A 261 20.50 -17.18 29.77
CA ALA A 261 20.82 -15.79 30.11
C ALA A 261 19.73 -15.16 31.00
N TRP A 262 18.46 -15.45 30.72
CA TRP A 262 17.34 -14.99 31.54
C TRP A 262 17.39 -15.59 32.96
N LEU A 263 17.64 -16.90 33.10
CA LEU A 263 17.80 -17.55 34.39
C LEU A 263 18.98 -16.94 35.21
N PHE A 264 20.12 -16.76 34.53
CA PHE A 264 21.32 -16.23 35.17
C PHE A 264 21.12 -14.77 35.61
N SER A 265 20.53 -13.94 34.76
CA SER A 265 20.22 -12.55 35.10
C SER A 265 19.21 -12.42 36.24
N ARG A 266 18.26 -13.39 36.34
CA ARG A 266 17.22 -13.38 37.36
C ARG A 266 17.72 -13.83 38.71
N TYR A 267 18.61 -14.84 38.76
CA TYR A 267 18.95 -15.53 40.04
C TYR A 267 20.39 -15.30 40.53
N VAL A 268 21.29 -14.85 39.65
CA VAL A 268 22.73 -14.74 40.01
C VAL A 268 23.20 -13.28 39.97
N VAL A 269 23.22 -12.65 38.83
CA VAL A 269 23.66 -11.25 38.66
C VAL A 269 22.76 -10.56 37.65
N PRO A 270 22.10 -9.44 38.01
CA PRO A 270 21.29 -8.70 37.04
C PRO A 270 22.18 -8.05 35.95
N PHE A 271 21.90 -8.35 34.70
CA PHE A 271 22.53 -7.74 33.55
C PHE A 271 21.52 -7.65 32.38
N ASP A 272 21.85 -6.87 31.35
CA ASP A 272 21.00 -6.72 30.16
C ASP A 272 21.11 -7.97 29.28
N ILE A 273 20.00 -8.72 29.18
CA ILE A 273 19.89 -9.93 28.36
C ILE A 273 20.02 -9.63 26.88
N CYS A 274 19.65 -8.42 26.43
CA CYS A 274 19.73 -8.03 25.01
C CYS A 274 21.17 -8.09 24.49
N ILE A 275 22.18 -7.87 25.36
CA ILE A 275 23.59 -8.02 24.98
C ILE A 275 23.91 -9.48 24.63
N VAL A 276 23.40 -10.45 25.42
CA VAL A 276 23.61 -11.88 25.12
C VAL A 276 22.88 -12.28 23.83
N GLN A 277 21.65 -11.78 23.64
CA GLN A 277 20.93 -12.03 22.38
C GLN A 277 21.66 -11.45 21.17
N LEU A 278 22.25 -10.27 21.29
CA LEU A 278 23.07 -9.67 20.24
C LEU A 278 24.30 -10.54 19.91
N ILE A 279 24.98 -11.06 20.93
CA ILE A 279 26.10 -12.00 20.76
C ILE A 279 25.63 -13.28 20.06
N LEU A 280 24.49 -13.83 20.47
CA LEU A 280 23.91 -15.02 19.84
C LEU A 280 23.53 -14.77 18.37
N CYS A 281 23.00 -13.60 18.03
CA CYS A 281 22.75 -13.19 16.64
C CYS A 281 24.06 -13.11 15.83
N ALA A 282 25.12 -12.54 16.41
CA ALA A 282 26.43 -12.49 15.77
C ALA A 282 27.02 -13.89 15.58
N CYS A 283 26.94 -14.77 16.58
CA CYS A 283 27.35 -16.17 16.47
C CYS A 283 26.58 -16.92 15.38
N THR A 284 25.26 -16.65 15.26
CA THR A 284 24.42 -17.22 14.19
C THR A 284 24.90 -16.77 12.81
N ALA A 285 25.21 -15.49 12.65
CA ALA A 285 25.72 -14.96 11.38
C ALA A 285 27.11 -15.56 11.03
N LEU A 286 28.00 -15.66 12.01
CA LEU A 286 29.32 -16.30 11.84
C LEU A 286 29.20 -17.79 11.49
N TYR A 287 28.27 -18.51 12.14
CA TYR A 287 27.97 -19.90 11.80
C TYR A 287 27.50 -20.05 10.35
N LEU A 288 26.63 -19.17 9.90
CA LEU A 288 26.15 -19.18 8.50
C LEU A 288 27.23 -18.83 7.50
N LEU A 289 28.13 -17.90 7.84
CA LEU A 289 29.31 -17.59 7.03
C LEU A 289 30.28 -18.79 6.96
N TYR A 290 30.49 -19.48 8.07
CA TYR A 290 31.28 -20.72 8.09
C TYR A 290 30.65 -21.79 7.19
N MET A 291 29.33 -22.00 7.26
CA MET A 291 28.61 -22.94 6.39
C MET A 291 28.71 -22.54 4.90
N TYR A 292 28.70 -21.23 4.60
CA TYR A 292 28.93 -20.74 3.24
C TYR A 292 30.31 -21.11 2.71
N ILE A 293 31.35 -21.01 3.54
CA ILE A 293 32.72 -21.39 3.15
C ILE A 293 32.83 -22.90 2.87
N LEU A 294 32.18 -23.73 3.70
CA LEU A 294 32.22 -25.18 3.58
C LEU A 294 31.39 -25.70 2.39
N GLU A 295 30.13 -25.31 2.31
CA GLU A 295 29.16 -25.85 1.34
C GLU A 295 29.09 -25.01 0.04
N ARG A 296 29.62 -23.80 0.03
CA ARG A 296 29.59 -22.83 -1.07
C ARG A 296 28.19 -22.49 -1.61
N TYR A 297 27.15 -22.65 -0.79
CA TYR A 297 25.81 -22.24 -1.13
C TYR A 297 25.60 -20.76 -0.87
N ALA A 298 25.34 -19.98 -1.93
CA ALA A 298 25.10 -18.53 -1.82
C ALA A 298 23.94 -18.16 -0.90
N SER A 299 22.97 -19.05 -0.69
CA SER A 299 21.86 -18.85 0.24
C SER A 299 22.32 -18.58 1.66
N TYR A 300 23.35 -19.27 2.16
CA TYR A 300 23.87 -19.03 3.52
C TYR A 300 24.48 -17.65 3.69
N LEU A 301 25.19 -17.17 2.66
CA LEU A 301 25.72 -15.80 2.68
C LEU A 301 24.60 -14.77 2.71
N LEU A 302 23.56 -14.94 1.88
CA LEU A 302 22.42 -14.01 1.85
C LEU A 302 21.66 -14.00 3.16
N ILE A 303 21.48 -15.16 3.80
CA ILE A 303 20.81 -15.26 5.09
C ILE A 303 21.69 -14.68 6.22
N ALA A 304 23.00 -14.85 6.18
CA ALA A 304 23.91 -14.19 7.11
C ALA A 304 23.86 -12.66 7.00
N LEU A 305 23.85 -12.14 5.76
CA LEU A 305 23.67 -10.71 5.49
C LEU A 305 22.30 -10.21 5.95
N PHE A 306 21.24 -11.01 5.80
CA PHE A 306 19.92 -10.69 6.35
C PHE A 306 19.96 -10.57 7.88
N ALA A 307 20.59 -11.52 8.58
CA ALA A 307 20.68 -11.48 10.04
C ALA A 307 21.44 -10.25 10.55
N LEU A 308 22.60 -9.95 9.96
CA LEU A 308 23.38 -8.74 10.29
C LEU A 308 22.67 -7.46 9.90
N GLY A 309 22.05 -7.44 8.71
CA GLY A 309 21.26 -6.31 8.23
C GLY A 309 20.04 -6.03 9.09
N SER A 310 19.41 -7.06 9.65
CA SER A 310 18.27 -6.92 10.58
C SER A 310 18.68 -6.25 11.89
N VAL A 311 19.83 -6.62 12.44
CA VAL A 311 20.40 -5.95 13.62
C VAL A 311 20.74 -4.49 13.33
N GLY A 312 21.43 -4.24 12.21
CA GLY A 312 21.75 -2.87 11.77
C GLY A 312 20.50 -2.03 11.50
N PHE A 313 19.47 -2.62 10.89
CA PHE A 313 18.18 -1.95 10.64
C PHE A 313 17.51 -1.56 11.96
N TYR A 314 17.44 -2.45 12.95
CA TYR A 314 16.85 -2.15 14.25
C TYR A 314 17.51 -0.91 14.90
N TYR A 315 18.82 -0.87 15.00
CA TYR A 315 19.52 0.29 15.55
C TYR A 315 19.37 1.56 14.72
N SER A 316 19.18 1.45 13.41
CA SER A 316 18.95 2.61 12.54
C SER A 316 17.52 3.15 12.62
N CYS A 317 16.54 2.40 13.15
CA CYS A 317 15.15 2.82 13.21
C CYS A 317 14.96 4.13 13.97
N ASN A 318 15.56 4.26 15.17
CA ASN A 318 15.48 5.48 15.97
C ASN A 318 16.14 6.66 15.25
N MET A 319 17.33 6.44 14.65
CA MET A 319 18.00 7.48 13.87
C MET A 319 17.20 7.92 12.63
N ILE A 320 16.45 7.02 12.02
CA ILE A 320 15.57 7.33 10.88
C ILE A 320 14.42 8.21 11.34
N ILE A 321 13.78 7.87 12.46
CA ILE A 321 12.68 8.67 13.04
C ILE A 321 13.14 10.08 13.35
N ASP A 322 14.30 10.24 13.97
CA ASP A 322 14.85 11.56 14.35
C ASP A 322 15.15 12.45 13.12
N LYS A 323 15.38 11.86 11.95
CA LYS A 323 15.64 12.58 10.69
C LYS A 323 14.37 12.91 9.90
N LEU A 324 13.22 12.32 10.25
CA LEU A 324 11.96 12.64 9.60
C LEU A 324 11.50 14.06 9.94
N GLN A 325 10.68 14.63 9.06
CA GLN A 325 10.04 15.92 9.33
C GLN A 325 9.12 15.78 10.56
N PRO A 326 8.99 16.84 11.41
CA PRO A 326 8.24 16.75 12.67
C PRO A 326 6.82 16.19 12.53
N HIS A 327 6.12 16.56 11.44
CA HIS A 327 4.77 16.05 11.19
C HIS A 327 4.74 14.57 10.80
N GLN A 328 5.77 14.05 10.11
CA GLN A 328 5.89 12.62 9.77
C GLN A 328 6.27 11.80 10.99
N GLN A 329 7.20 12.32 11.80
CA GLN A 329 7.59 11.72 13.07
C GLN A 329 6.38 11.57 14.01
N MET A 330 5.56 12.62 14.14
CA MET A 330 4.38 12.60 15.00
C MET A 330 3.36 11.55 14.54
N ARG A 331 3.14 11.40 13.23
CA ARG A 331 2.25 10.35 12.68
C ARG A 331 2.65 8.93 13.10
N ILE A 332 3.95 8.65 13.12
CA ILE A 332 4.48 7.34 13.52
C ILE A 332 4.36 7.16 15.04
N LEU A 333 4.73 8.15 15.84
CA LEU A 333 4.71 8.06 17.30
C LEU A 333 3.28 7.94 17.85
N VAL A 334 2.33 8.64 17.24
CA VAL A 334 0.90 8.53 17.58
C VAL A 334 0.35 7.15 17.21
N LEU A 335 0.68 6.63 16.01
CA LEU A 335 0.27 5.29 15.61
C LEU A 335 0.75 4.21 16.58
N LEU A 336 2.01 4.32 17.02
CA LEU A 336 2.62 3.37 17.95
C LEU A 336 2.19 3.58 19.40
N GLY A 337 1.34 4.58 19.69
CA GLY A 337 0.86 4.88 21.04
C GLY A 337 1.93 5.41 22.00
N ILE A 338 3.05 5.93 21.45
CA ILE A 338 4.16 6.46 22.24
C ILE A 338 3.89 7.90 22.68
N LYS A 339 3.22 8.67 21.82
CA LYS A 339 2.81 10.05 22.10
C LYS A 339 1.33 10.23 21.79
N ASP A 340 0.66 10.98 22.66
CA ASP A 340 -0.67 11.49 22.41
C ASP A 340 -0.56 12.85 21.74
N ASP A 341 -1.30 13.06 20.65
CA ASP A 341 -1.43 14.34 19.98
C ASP A 341 -2.93 14.72 19.91
N PRO A 342 -3.47 15.28 20.98
CA PRO A 342 -4.91 15.56 21.08
C PRO A 342 -5.38 16.71 20.17
N SER A 343 -4.47 17.45 19.54
CA SER A 343 -4.79 18.60 18.68
C SER A 343 -4.37 18.42 17.21
N GLY A 344 -3.64 17.34 16.87
CA GLY A 344 -3.14 17.09 15.51
C GLY A 344 -3.56 15.74 14.94
N VAL A 345 -2.60 14.92 14.57
CA VAL A 345 -2.84 13.63 13.91
C VAL A 345 -3.61 12.64 14.79
N GLY A 346 -3.33 12.63 16.11
CA GLY A 346 -4.05 11.81 17.07
C GLY A 346 -5.52 12.22 17.20
N TYR A 347 -5.81 13.50 17.10
CA TYR A 347 -7.19 14.02 17.09
C TYR A 347 -7.99 13.39 15.93
N ASN A 348 -7.46 13.41 14.72
CA ASN A 348 -8.15 12.87 13.54
C ASN A 348 -8.52 11.40 13.69
N ILE A 349 -7.56 10.59 14.18
CA ILE A 349 -7.79 9.15 14.42
C ILE A 349 -8.82 8.94 15.53
N ASN A 350 -8.72 9.66 16.64
CA ASN A 350 -9.65 9.53 17.76
C ASN A 350 -11.06 9.95 17.36
N GLN A 351 -11.21 11.07 16.66
CA GLN A 351 -12.52 11.51 16.18
C GLN A 351 -13.13 10.55 15.17
N SER A 352 -12.31 9.98 14.28
CA SER A 352 -12.76 8.95 13.33
C SER A 352 -13.25 7.68 14.05
N LYS A 353 -12.54 7.21 15.09
CA LYS A 353 -12.96 6.07 15.91
C LYS A 353 -14.25 6.35 16.69
N ILE A 354 -14.39 7.58 17.22
CA ILE A 354 -15.62 8.02 17.91
C ILE A 354 -16.79 8.04 16.92
N ALA A 355 -16.59 8.57 15.72
CA ALA A 355 -17.61 8.60 14.67
C ALA A 355 -18.07 7.17 14.32
N ILE A 356 -17.15 6.27 13.97
CA ILE A 356 -17.47 4.88 13.64
C ILE A 356 -18.18 4.18 14.83
N GLY A 357 -17.62 4.32 16.04
CA GLY A 357 -18.18 3.70 17.24
C GLY A 357 -19.59 4.21 17.56
N SER A 358 -19.89 5.47 17.26
CA SER A 358 -21.19 6.08 17.48
C SER A 358 -22.31 5.52 16.57
N GLY A 359 -21.92 4.93 15.42
CA GLY A 359 -22.85 4.31 14.48
C GLY A 359 -23.41 2.95 14.94
N GLY A 360 -22.72 2.24 15.85
CA GLY A 360 -23.15 0.92 16.31
C GLY A 360 -23.32 -0.10 15.18
N LEU A 361 -24.32 -0.97 15.28
CA LEU A 361 -24.55 -2.02 14.27
C LEU A 361 -25.23 -1.49 13.00
N TRP A 362 -26.24 -0.64 13.13
CA TRP A 362 -27.11 -0.22 12.02
C TRP A 362 -26.88 1.21 11.55
N GLY A 363 -26.01 1.97 12.24
CA GLY A 363 -25.77 3.38 11.94
C GLY A 363 -26.87 4.31 12.47
N LYS A 364 -26.63 5.61 12.33
CA LYS A 364 -27.57 6.68 12.69
C LYS A 364 -28.58 6.97 11.57
N GLY A 365 -28.39 6.40 10.40
CA GLY A 365 -29.15 6.68 9.18
C GLY A 365 -28.45 7.69 8.25
N PHE A 366 -28.78 7.61 6.97
CA PHE A 366 -28.26 8.51 5.94
C PHE A 366 -28.60 9.97 6.28
N LEU A 367 -27.63 10.88 6.15
CA LEU A 367 -27.72 12.28 6.52
C LEU A 367 -27.93 12.57 8.03
N ASN A 368 -27.75 11.59 8.91
CA ASN A 368 -27.96 11.76 10.36
C ASN A 368 -26.65 11.62 11.18
N GLY A 369 -25.51 11.65 10.53
CA GLY A 369 -24.19 11.66 11.21
C GLY A 369 -24.03 12.93 12.05
N THR A 370 -23.64 12.83 13.31
CA THR A 370 -23.44 13.96 14.19
C THR A 370 -21.98 14.42 14.22
N GLN A 371 -21.04 13.47 14.31
CA GLN A 371 -19.61 13.78 14.36
C GLN A 371 -19.10 14.30 13.02
N THR A 372 -19.55 13.69 11.93
CA THR A 372 -19.17 14.08 10.57
C THR A 372 -19.78 15.42 10.19
N LYS A 373 -21.05 15.69 10.52
CA LYS A 373 -21.71 16.98 10.19
C LYS A 373 -21.20 18.18 10.98
N LEU A 374 -20.78 17.96 12.22
CA LEU A 374 -20.17 19.02 13.04
C LEU A 374 -18.69 19.26 12.68
N ASN A 375 -18.20 18.65 11.59
CA ASN A 375 -16.83 18.77 11.11
C ASN A 375 -15.76 18.42 12.17
N TYR A 376 -16.09 17.54 13.13
CA TYR A 376 -15.11 17.07 14.12
C TYR A 376 -14.04 16.17 13.51
N VAL A 377 -14.35 15.49 12.39
CA VAL A 377 -13.38 14.70 11.63
C VAL A 377 -12.83 15.54 10.47
N PRO A 378 -11.58 16.01 10.52
CA PRO A 378 -10.99 16.74 9.40
C PRO A 378 -10.87 15.86 8.16
N GLU A 379 -10.99 16.46 6.96
CA GLU A 379 -10.85 15.77 5.66
C GLU A 379 -11.79 14.53 5.53
N GLN A 380 -12.98 14.61 6.13
CA GLN A 380 -13.98 13.53 6.15
C GLN A 380 -14.51 13.15 4.76
N HIS A 381 -14.47 14.04 3.79
CA HIS A 381 -14.92 13.78 2.41
C HIS A 381 -13.82 13.25 1.51
N THR A 382 -12.56 13.30 1.93
CA THR A 382 -11.39 12.78 1.19
C THR A 382 -10.83 11.52 1.84
N ASP A 383 -9.88 11.66 2.75
CA ASP A 383 -9.11 10.56 3.30
C ASP A 383 -9.86 9.75 4.37
N PHE A 384 -10.76 10.41 5.09
CA PHE A 384 -11.53 9.81 6.18
C PHE A 384 -12.99 9.47 5.79
N ILE A 385 -13.30 9.35 4.48
CA ILE A 385 -14.68 9.08 4.02
C ILE A 385 -15.28 7.81 4.64
N PHE A 386 -14.47 6.81 4.96
CA PHE A 386 -14.93 5.57 5.57
C PHE A 386 -15.55 5.79 6.97
N CYS A 387 -15.17 6.84 7.70
CA CYS A 387 -15.80 7.15 8.99
C CYS A 387 -17.24 7.61 8.84
N THR A 388 -17.58 8.32 7.75
CA THR A 388 -18.96 8.72 7.44
C THR A 388 -19.87 7.50 7.24
N ILE A 389 -19.34 6.47 6.53
CA ILE A 389 -20.07 5.20 6.37
C ILE A 389 -20.27 4.53 7.74
N GLY A 390 -19.20 4.51 8.56
CA GLY A 390 -19.27 3.91 9.89
C GLY A 390 -20.27 4.59 10.82
N GLU A 391 -20.36 5.92 10.78
CA GLU A 391 -21.33 6.67 11.57
C GLU A 391 -22.78 6.49 11.08
N GLU A 392 -23.00 6.61 9.76
CA GLU A 392 -24.35 6.65 9.20
C GLU A 392 -24.96 5.28 8.93
N GLN A 393 -24.14 4.32 8.48
CA GLN A 393 -24.60 2.98 8.09
C GLN A 393 -24.13 1.88 9.06
N GLY A 394 -23.33 2.24 10.06
CA GLY A 394 -22.86 1.38 11.11
C GLY A 394 -21.96 0.23 10.63
N PHE A 395 -21.84 -0.78 11.49
CA PHE A 395 -21.01 -1.96 11.21
C PHE A 395 -21.47 -2.72 9.96
N VAL A 396 -22.81 -2.83 9.75
CA VAL A 396 -23.37 -3.53 8.59
C VAL A 396 -23.01 -2.83 7.29
N GLY A 397 -23.11 -1.49 7.23
CA GLY A 397 -22.72 -0.71 6.06
C GLY A 397 -21.22 -0.80 5.77
N CYS A 398 -20.37 -0.68 6.79
CA CYS A 398 -18.92 -0.87 6.65
C CYS A 398 -18.58 -2.25 6.08
N THR A 399 -19.19 -3.31 6.64
CA THR A 399 -18.97 -4.69 6.18
C THR A 399 -19.43 -4.87 4.75
N PHE A 400 -20.60 -4.33 4.37
CA PHE A 400 -21.09 -4.38 2.99
C PHE A 400 -20.12 -3.73 2.01
N ILE A 401 -19.62 -2.53 2.31
CA ILE A 401 -18.65 -1.84 1.43
C ILE A 401 -17.33 -2.61 1.34
N LEU A 402 -16.81 -3.14 2.44
CA LEU A 402 -15.59 -3.95 2.42
C LEU A 402 -15.76 -5.24 1.59
N LEU A 403 -16.91 -5.91 1.69
CA LEU A 403 -17.22 -7.08 0.88
C LEU A 403 -17.37 -6.71 -0.60
N LEU A 404 -17.95 -5.56 -0.92
CA LEU A 404 -18.08 -5.06 -2.27
C LEU A 404 -16.68 -4.82 -2.91
N TYR A 405 -15.74 -4.18 -2.16
CA TYR A 405 -14.36 -4.02 -2.61
C TYR A 405 -13.65 -5.37 -2.74
N ALA A 406 -13.80 -6.26 -1.79
CA ALA A 406 -13.19 -7.59 -1.87
C ALA A 406 -13.67 -8.34 -3.12
N PHE A 407 -14.98 -8.32 -3.39
CA PHE A 407 -15.55 -8.94 -4.58
C PHE A 407 -15.05 -8.27 -5.86
N PHE A 408 -14.95 -6.94 -5.90
CA PHE A 408 -14.40 -6.18 -7.02
C PHE A 408 -12.94 -6.54 -7.29
N ILE A 409 -12.09 -6.57 -6.27
CA ILE A 409 -10.68 -6.93 -6.38
C ILE A 409 -10.52 -8.39 -6.83
N ILE A 410 -11.28 -9.32 -6.25
CA ILE A 410 -11.28 -10.74 -6.67
C ILE A 410 -11.68 -10.84 -8.14
N ARG A 411 -12.69 -10.08 -8.59
CA ARG A 411 -13.09 -10.06 -10.00
C ARG A 411 -11.96 -9.60 -10.91
N ILE A 412 -11.23 -8.54 -10.55
CA ILE A 412 -10.05 -8.06 -11.30
C ILE A 412 -8.97 -9.15 -11.37
N ILE A 413 -8.70 -9.84 -10.24
CA ILE A 413 -7.75 -10.97 -10.23
C ILE A 413 -8.22 -12.08 -11.16
N MET A 414 -9.51 -12.43 -11.16
CA MET A 414 -10.07 -13.42 -12.08
C MET A 414 -9.93 -13.00 -13.55
N LEU A 415 -10.10 -11.69 -13.85
CA LEU A 415 -9.84 -11.15 -15.17
C LEU A 415 -8.37 -11.30 -15.58
N ALA A 416 -7.44 -11.08 -14.66
CA ALA A 416 -6.01 -11.26 -14.90
C ALA A 416 -5.65 -12.74 -15.10
N GLU A 417 -6.16 -13.66 -14.25
CA GLU A 417 -5.86 -15.10 -14.35
C GLU A 417 -6.39 -15.73 -15.65
N ARG A 418 -7.57 -15.32 -16.13
CA ARG A 418 -8.15 -15.86 -17.36
C ARG A 418 -7.40 -15.48 -18.65
N GLN A 419 -6.38 -14.59 -18.55
CA GLN A 419 -5.59 -14.18 -19.75
C GLN A 419 -4.66 -15.28 -20.29
N GLY A 420 -4.42 -16.33 -19.53
CA GLY A 420 -3.61 -17.46 -19.98
C GLY A 420 -2.19 -17.08 -20.39
N SER A 421 -1.88 -17.21 -21.69
CA SER A 421 -0.56 -16.91 -22.26
C SER A 421 -0.26 -15.42 -22.43
N ASN A 422 -1.26 -14.55 -22.37
CA ASN A 422 -1.07 -13.11 -22.55
C ASN A 422 -0.52 -12.45 -21.28
N LYS A 423 0.80 -12.51 -21.12
CA LYS A 423 1.51 -11.95 -19.97
C LYS A 423 1.27 -10.46 -19.77
N PHE A 424 1.18 -9.65 -20.84
CA PHE A 424 0.99 -8.21 -20.74
C PHE A 424 -0.31 -7.87 -19.99
N THR A 425 -1.43 -8.40 -20.45
CA THR A 425 -2.74 -8.14 -19.83
C THR A 425 -2.81 -8.70 -18.42
N ARG A 426 -2.25 -9.90 -18.19
CA ARG A 426 -2.22 -10.55 -16.89
C ARG A 426 -1.47 -9.71 -15.86
N VAL A 427 -0.25 -9.29 -16.17
CA VAL A 427 0.57 -8.45 -15.28
C VAL A 427 -0.11 -7.11 -15.00
N TYR A 428 -0.67 -6.47 -16.04
CA TYR A 428 -1.40 -5.22 -15.86
C TYR A 428 -2.59 -5.37 -14.92
N GLY A 429 -3.37 -6.46 -15.05
CA GLY A 429 -4.48 -6.77 -14.14
C GLY A 429 -4.03 -6.96 -12.69
N TYR A 430 -2.90 -7.63 -12.45
CA TYR A 430 -2.33 -7.75 -11.11
C TYR A 430 -1.84 -6.41 -10.56
N CYS A 431 -1.28 -5.53 -11.41
CA CYS A 431 -0.90 -4.18 -10.99
C CYS A 431 -2.12 -3.41 -10.47
N LEU A 432 -3.23 -3.43 -11.21
CA LEU A 432 -4.48 -2.79 -10.78
C LEU A 432 -4.99 -3.40 -9.47
N ALA A 433 -5.08 -4.73 -9.39
CA ALA A 433 -5.55 -5.41 -8.18
C ALA A 433 -4.69 -5.08 -6.94
N SER A 434 -3.37 -5.05 -7.08
CA SER A 434 -2.45 -4.75 -5.98
C SER A 434 -2.54 -3.28 -5.55
N ILE A 435 -2.65 -2.34 -6.47
CA ILE A 435 -2.86 -0.92 -6.17
C ILE A 435 -4.16 -0.72 -5.38
N LEU A 436 -5.28 -1.29 -5.87
CA LEU A 436 -6.58 -1.19 -5.20
C LEU A 436 -6.55 -1.81 -3.80
N THR A 437 -5.94 -2.99 -3.67
CA THR A 437 -5.78 -3.67 -2.36
C THR A 437 -5.00 -2.81 -1.39
N PHE A 438 -3.89 -2.22 -1.84
CA PHE A 438 -3.06 -1.36 -0.99
C PHE A 438 -3.82 -0.11 -0.53
N HIS A 439 -4.51 0.58 -1.46
CA HIS A 439 -5.33 1.75 -1.13
C HIS A 439 -6.42 1.41 -0.13
N LEU A 440 -7.18 0.33 -0.35
CA LEU A 440 -8.23 -0.13 0.56
C LEU A 440 -7.66 -0.42 1.96
N PHE A 441 -6.59 -1.21 2.03
CA PHE A 441 -5.99 -1.62 3.30
C PHE A 441 -5.44 -0.44 4.09
N VAL A 442 -4.74 0.49 3.43
CA VAL A 442 -4.16 1.65 4.11
C VAL A 442 -5.24 2.66 4.48
N ASN A 443 -6.20 2.97 3.59
CA ASN A 443 -7.27 3.93 3.90
C ASN A 443 -8.12 3.45 5.08
N VAL A 444 -8.66 2.24 5.01
CA VAL A 444 -9.46 1.68 6.13
C VAL A 444 -8.61 1.53 7.38
N GLY A 445 -7.36 1.04 7.24
CA GLY A 445 -6.42 0.87 8.36
C GLY A 445 -6.14 2.18 9.10
N MET A 446 -5.94 3.30 8.39
CA MET A 446 -5.68 4.59 9.04
C MET A 446 -6.94 5.13 9.76
N VAL A 447 -8.12 4.94 9.19
CA VAL A 447 -9.38 5.40 9.78
C VAL A 447 -9.69 4.67 11.10
N ILE A 448 -9.39 3.37 11.18
CA ILE A 448 -9.54 2.58 12.42
C ILE A 448 -8.29 2.59 13.33
N GLY A 449 -7.21 3.28 12.91
CA GLY A 449 -5.99 3.44 13.70
C GLY A 449 -5.06 2.24 13.69
N LEU A 450 -5.09 1.39 12.64
CA LEU A 450 -4.15 0.28 12.40
C LEU A 450 -3.00 0.68 11.47
N ALA A 451 -3.13 1.79 10.76
CA ALA A 451 -2.09 2.32 9.89
C ALA A 451 -1.89 3.82 10.16
N PRO A 452 -0.70 4.38 9.91
CA PRO A 452 -0.46 5.80 10.10
C PRO A 452 -1.33 6.63 9.15
N VAL A 453 -1.70 7.85 9.55
CA VAL A 453 -2.43 8.78 8.70
C VAL A 453 -1.51 9.28 7.59
N ILE A 454 -1.70 8.78 6.38
CA ILE A 454 -0.81 9.02 5.24
C ILE A 454 -1.49 9.89 4.18
N GLY A 455 -2.83 10.03 4.22
CA GLY A 455 -3.58 10.81 3.24
C GLY A 455 -3.71 10.06 1.90
N ILE A 456 -4.18 8.82 1.93
CA ILE A 456 -4.43 8.00 0.73
C ILE A 456 -5.94 7.87 0.53
N PRO A 457 -6.49 8.30 -0.62
CA PRO A 457 -7.93 8.23 -0.87
C PRO A 457 -8.41 6.78 -1.08
N LEU A 458 -9.67 6.53 -0.72
CA LEU A 458 -10.35 5.27 -1.00
C LEU A 458 -10.77 5.25 -2.49
N PRO A 459 -10.30 4.28 -3.31
CA PRO A 459 -10.53 4.28 -4.75
C PRO A 459 -12.02 4.33 -5.12
N PHE A 460 -12.41 5.19 -6.07
CA PHE A 460 -13.79 5.40 -6.54
C PHE A 460 -14.77 5.98 -5.52
N PHE A 461 -14.36 6.10 -4.25
CA PHE A 461 -15.22 6.47 -3.14
C PHE A 461 -14.93 7.86 -2.58
N SER A 462 -13.65 8.18 -2.35
CA SER A 462 -13.21 9.48 -1.83
C SER A 462 -13.42 10.61 -2.84
N TYR A 463 -13.67 11.81 -2.33
CA TYR A 463 -13.70 13.02 -3.14
C TYR A 463 -12.32 13.27 -3.75
N GLY A 464 -12.29 13.50 -5.08
CA GLY A 464 -11.07 13.88 -5.79
C GLY A 464 -11.09 13.49 -7.27
N GLY A 465 -11.00 14.49 -8.15
CA GLY A 465 -11.01 14.27 -9.59
C GLY A 465 -9.81 13.45 -10.08
N SER A 466 -8.58 13.80 -9.67
CA SER A 466 -7.36 13.12 -10.13
C SER A 466 -7.32 11.65 -9.72
N SER A 467 -7.74 11.34 -8.50
CA SER A 467 -7.80 9.96 -8.01
C SER A 467 -8.85 9.15 -8.78
N LEU A 468 -10.07 9.68 -8.92
CA LEU A 468 -11.14 9.03 -9.68
C LEU A 468 -10.73 8.76 -11.12
N TRP A 469 -10.12 9.74 -11.80
CA TRP A 469 -9.66 9.58 -13.18
C TRP A 469 -8.52 8.57 -13.28
N GLY A 470 -7.53 8.63 -12.38
CA GLY A 470 -6.42 7.67 -12.35
C GLY A 470 -6.87 6.22 -12.24
N PHE A 471 -7.80 5.95 -11.31
CA PHE A 471 -8.36 4.60 -11.14
C PHE A 471 -9.29 4.20 -12.30
N THR A 472 -10.05 5.14 -12.85
CA THR A 472 -10.89 4.88 -14.04
C THR A 472 -10.04 4.54 -15.26
N ILE A 473 -8.92 5.25 -15.47
CA ILE A 473 -7.97 4.93 -16.54
C ILE A 473 -7.41 3.51 -16.35
N LEU A 474 -6.93 3.20 -15.14
CA LEU A 474 -6.41 1.87 -14.82
C LEU A 474 -7.42 0.76 -15.15
N LEU A 475 -8.68 0.94 -14.73
CA LEU A 475 -9.73 -0.04 -14.94
C LEU A 475 -10.14 -0.15 -16.41
N SER A 476 -10.31 0.98 -17.09
CA SER A 476 -10.75 1.02 -18.50
C SER A 476 -9.74 0.36 -19.44
N ILE A 477 -8.44 0.57 -19.19
CA ILE A 477 -7.38 -0.12 -19.92
C ILE A 477 -7.46 -1.63 -19.68
N LEU A 478 -7.66 -2.10 -18.45
CA LEU A 478 -7.81 -3.54 -18.19
C LEU A 478 -9.00 -4.13 -18.91
N LEU A 479 -10.16 -3.48 -18.85
CA LEU A 479 -11.38 -3.93 -19.53
C LEU A 479 -11.19 -4.01 -21.05
N ARG A 480 -10.47 -3.04 -21.63
CA ARG A 480 -10.14 -3.06 -23.06
C ARG A 480 -9.20 -4.19 -23.43
N LEU A 481 -8.14 -4.38 -22.63
CA LEU A 481 -7.17 -5.47 -22.83
C LEU A 481 -7.82 -6.85 -22.69
N ASP A 482 -8.78 -6.99 -21.79
CA ASP A 482 -9.53 -8.23 -21.56
C ASP A 482 -10.52 -8.51 -22.70
N ALA A 483 -11.20 -7.49 -23.24
CA ALA A 483 -12.14 -7.63 -24.33
C ALA A 483 -11.52 -8.20 -25.63
N GLU A 484 -10.21 -7.97 -25.86
CA GLU A 484 -9.47 -8.53 -27.00
C GLU A 484 -8.89 -9.93 -26.77
N ARG A 485 -9.16 -10.55 -25.60
CA ARG A 485 -8.68 -11.90 -25.26
C ARG A 485 -9.07 -12.94 -26.31
N ASP A 486 -10.34 -12.94 -26.72
CA ASP A 486 -10.92 -13.98 -27.59
C ASP A 486 -10.45 -13.89 -29.06
N SER A 487 -9.82 -12.77 -29.46
CA SER A 487 -9.30 -12.61 -30.82
C SER A 487 -8.08 -13.51 -31.11
N HIS A 488 -7.40 -14.03 -30.09
CA HIS A 488 -6.19 -14.87 -30.22
C HIS A 488 -6.46 -16.38 -30.12
N TYR A 489 -7.65 -16.80 -29.69
CA TYR A 489 -7.99 -18.23 -29.50
C TYR A 489 -8.95 -18.77 -30.57
N ARG A 490 -9.29 -18.02 -31.59
CA ARG A 490 -10.04 -18.39 -32.76
C ARG A 490 -9.25 -18.00 -34.03
#